data_5c0004ab65b75d9ddec70c3f120acf2f
#
_entry.id   5c0004ab65b75d9ddec70c3f120acf2f
#
_cell.length_a   1.000
_cell.length_b   1.000
_cell.length_c   1.000
_cell.angle_alpha   90.00
_cell.angle_beta   90.00
_cell.angle_gamma   90.00
#
_symmetry.space_group_name_H-M   'P 1'
#
loop_
_entity.id
_entity.type
_entity.pdbx_description
1 polymer ?
#
loop_
_entity_poly.entity_id
_entity_poly.type
_entity_poly.pdbx_seq_one_letter_code
_entity_poly.pdbx_strand_id
1 'polypeptide(L)'
;MRNLWLTGIIFLFGSALPARPGFEAVPQQSEVADQALLAATPLMGFNTWNKFGCDINEQLIREVADAMVSNGMREAGYKYLVIDDCWQVARAEDGRIVADPERFPSGMKALADYVHGKGLAFGLYTDVGPKTCAGRPGSFGFEGLDMVTYAEWGVDYIKVDWCHADDLDPRVQYTKFREAIRKTGRPIVLSICEWGRNDPWEWAPGIGQLWRVTADIQDTWESIVWIVNANSHHFEAAGPGHWNDPDMLEVGNGGMTFDEYKAHFSLWAMMAAPLMAGNDVRQMTAETREVLLNREVIAIDQDPLGVQGRIVIDRGYGGQVWMKPLADGSVAVAFLNLSSKELELYIRWSQIGLPPGPAKVRDLWAHRDLGVHSDWGRHFDERFKTMVPSHGVVMVRIRTDQ
;
A
#
# COMPACT_ATOMS: atom_id res chain seq x y z
N MET A 1 -64.98 -47.71 38.16
CA MET A 1 -65.81 -48.75 37.54
C MET A 1 -66.23 -48.32 36.16
N ARG A 2 -66.03 -49.22 35.20
CA ARG A 2 -66.53 -49.26 33.81
C ARG A 2 -65.76 -48.41 32.77
N ASN A 3 -64.97 -49.19 32.02
CA ASN A 3 -64.46 -48.86 30.69
C ASN A 3 -65.58 -48.73 29.65
N LEU A 4 -65.43 -47.83 28.69
CA LEU A 4 -66.05 -48.00 27.38
C LEU A 4 -65.04 -47.58 26.31
N TRP A 5 -64.72 -48.48 25.43
CA TRP A 5 -63.98 -48.38 24.22
C TRP A 5 -64.90 -47.79 23.12
N LEU A 6 -64.46 -46.80 22.37
CA LEU A 6 -65.05 -46.36 21.09
C LEU A 6 -63.97 -46.30 20.03
N THR A 7 -64.09 -47.23 19.10
CA THR A 7 -63.33 -47.35 17.87
C THR A 7 -63.72 -46.23 16.89
N GLY A 8 -62.84 -45.37 16.55
CA GLY A 8 -63.06 -44.34 15.53
C GLY A 8 -62.26 -44.70 14.26
N ILE A 9 -63.00 -44.87 13.16
CA ILE A 9 -62.52 -45.12 11.83
C ILE A 9 -61.95 -43.81 11.24
N ILE A 10 -60.66 -43.79 10.86
CA ILE A 10 -60.03 -42.65 10.21
C ILE A 10 -60.16 -42.84 8.69
N PHE A 11 -60.93 -41.95 8.05
CA PHE A 11 -60.92 -41.77 6.57
C PHE A 11 -59.73 -40.91 6.16
N LEU A 12 -58.82 -41.51 5.42
CA LEU A 12 -57.73 -40.79 4.75
C LEU A 12 -58.27 -40.11 3.47
N PHE A 13 -58.48 -38.81 3.50
CA PHE A 13 -58.65 -38.01 2.29
C PHE A 13 -57.25 -37.58 1.80
N GLY A 14 -56.78 -38.17 0.74
CA GLY A 14 -55.62 -37.73 0.00
C GLY A 14 -55.94 -36.47 -0.82
N SER A 15 -55.51 -35.31 -0.35
CA SER A 15 -55.50 -34.06 -1.15
C SER A 15 -54.18 -33.95 -1.88
N ALA A 16 -54.18 -34.13 -3.20
CA ALA A 16 -53.05 -33.80 -4.06
C ALA A 16 -52.82 -32.27 -4.07
N LEU A 17 -51.67 -31.85 -3.57
CA LEU A 17 -51.19 -30.46 -3.74
C LEU A 17 -50.73 -30.23 -5.18
N PRO A 18 -51.08 -29.06 -5.80
CA PRO A 18 -50.60 -28.76 -7.12
C PRO A 18 -49.07 -28.53 -7.12
N ALA A 19 -48.41 -29.06 -8.14
CA ALA A 19 -46.98 -28.86 -8.40
C ALA A 19 -46.64 -27.38 -8.45
N ARG A 20 -45.68 -26.93 -7.64
CA ARG A 20 -45.08 -25.60 -7.72
C ARG A 20 -44.34 -25.48 -9.05
N PRO A 21 -44.44 -24.31 -9.77
CA PRO A 21 -43.64 -24.08 -10.95
C PRO A 21 -42.16 -24.10 -10.55
N GLY A 22 -41.35 -24.83 -11.34
CA GLY A 22 -39.92 -24.94 -11.14
C GLY A 22 -39.27 -23.56 -11.08
N PHE A 23 -38.52 -23.30 -10.02
CA PHE A 23 -37.52 -22.25 -10.02
C PHE A 23 -36.49 -22.64 -11.09
N GLU A 24 -36.46 -21.89 -12.19
CA GLU A 24 -35.29 -21.92 -13.09
C GLU A 24 -34.07 -21.59 -12.24
N ALA A 25 -33.12 -22.48 -12.25
CA ALA A 25 -31.84 -22.27 -11.59
C ALA A 25 -31.19 -21.02 -12.20
N VAL A 26 -31.00 -19.98 -11.39
CA VAL A 26 -30.15 -18.85 -11.73
C VAL A 26 -28.79 -19.46 -12.12
N PRO A 27 -28.23 -19.16 -13.31
CA PRO A 27 -26.93 -19.69 -13.68
C PRO A 27 -25.92 -19.33 -12.60
N GLN A 28 -25.31 -20.34 -12.00
CA GLN A 28 -24.17 -20.19 -11.08
C GLN A 28 -23.11 -19.37 -11.80
N GLN A 29 -22.66 -18.32 -11.11
CA GLN A 29 -21.45 -17.57 -11.43
C GLN A 29 -20.26 -18.54 -11.47
N SER A 30 -20.00 -19.12 -12.63
CA SER A 30 -18.77 -19.79 -12.94
C SER A 30 -18.16 -19.09 -14.15
N GLU A 31 -16.88 -18.71 -13.98
CA GLU A 31 -16.01 -17.99 -14.91
C GLU A 31 -15.86 -16.48 -14.64
N VAL A 32 -15.57 -16.09 -13.39
CA VAL A 32 -14.55 -15.07 -13.20
C VAL A 32 -13.22 -15.80 -13.43
N ALA A 33 -12.73 -15.77 -14.66
CA ALA A 33 -11.36 -16.15 -14.95
C ALA A 33 -10.46 -15.46 -13.90
N ASP A 34 -9.47 -16.19 -13.43
CA ASP A 34 -8.43 -15.82 -12.48
C ASP A 34 -7.74 -14.50 -12.91
N GLN A 35 -8.45 -13.38 -12.77
CA GLN A 35 -7.85 -12.06 -12.92
C GLN A 35 -6.97 -11.88 -11.70
N ALA A 36 -5.67 -11.91 -11.93
CA ALA A 36 -4.69 -11.63 -10.90
C ALA A 36 -5.16 -10.42 -10.06
N LEU A 37 -5.22 -10.59 -8.75
CA LEU A 37 -5.68 -9.56 -7.82
C LEU A 37 -4.82 -8.31 -8.00
N LEU A 38 -5.43 -7.18 -8.34
CA LEU A 38 -4.72 -5.89 -8.39
C LEU A 38 -4.13 -5.59 -7.00
N ALA A 39 -2.86 -5.17 -6.97
CA ALA A 39 -2.16 -4.88 -5.73
C ALA A 39 -2.16 -6.06 -4.73
N ALA A 40 -1.90 -7.29 -5.21
CA ALA A 40 -1.81 -8.47 -4.36
C ALA A 40 -0.77 -8.32 -3.24
N THR A 41 0.28 -7.54 -3.48
CA THR A 41 1.24 -7.02 -2.50
C THR A 41 1.24 -5.48 -2.56
N PRO A 42 1.81 -4.77 -1.56
CA PRO A 42 1.93 -3.31 -1.61
C PRO A 42 2.61 -2.85 -2.90
N LEU A 43 2.16 -1.73 -3.46
CA LEU A 43 2.70 -1.23 -4.71
C LEU A 43 4.10 -0.66 -4.52
N MET A 44 4.96 -0.85 -5.50
CA MET A 44 6.30 -0.26 -5.53
C MET A 44 6.47 0.57 -6.80
N GLY A 45 6.96 1.81 -6.64
CA GLY A 45 7.10 2.70 -7.78
C GLY A 45 7.82 4.00 -7.46
N PHE A 46 7.57 4.97 -8.31
CA PHE A 46 8.05 6.35 -8.22
C PHE A 46 6.88 7.29 -8.47
N ASN A 47 6.83 8.41 -7.76
CA ASN A 47 5.90 9.51 -8.02
C ASN A 47 6.65 10.83 -8.04
N THR A 48 6.26 11.74 -8.94
CA THR A 48 7.00 12.98 -9.21
C THR A 48 6.88 14.04 -8.12
N TRP A 49 5.85 13.98 -7.24
CA TRP A 49 5.44 15.14 -6.45
C TRP A 49 6.50 15.67 -5.49
N ASN A 50 7.02 14.83 -4.59
CA ASN A 50 7.85 15.29 -3.47
C ASN A 50 9.15 15.96 -3.95
N LYS A 51 9.72 15.49 -5.06
CA LYS A 51 10.96 16.09 -5.59
C LYS A 51 10.72 17.22 -6.58
N PHE A 52 9.71 17.08 -7.44
CA PHE A 52 9.60 17.95 -8.61
C PHE A 52 8.37 18.86 -8.55
N GLY A 53 7.35 18.57 -7.75
CA GLY A 53 6.10 19.32 -7.74
C GLY A 53 5.56 19.51 -9.17
N CYS A 54 5.33 20.75 -9.56
CA CYS A 54 4.89 21.11 -10.91
C CYS A 54 6.02 21.29 -11.94
N ASP A 55 7.28 21.12 -11.54
CA ASP A 55 8.43 21.20 -12.48
C ASP A 55 8.65 19.85 -13.17
N ILE A 56 7.69 19.46 -13.98
CA ILE A 56 7.65 18.18 -14.69
C ILE A 56 7.46 18.39 -16.19
N ASN A 57 8.05 17.52 -16.99
CA ASN A 57 7.88 17.48 -18.44
C ASN A 57 8.15 16.07 -18.99
N GLU A 58 7.85 15.84 -20.25
CA GLU A 58 8.02 14.55 -20.92
C GLU A 58 9.46 14.03 -20.85
N GLN A 59 10.46 14.92 -21.01
CA GLN A 59 11.86 14.53 -20.96
C GLN A 59 12.25 13.99 -19.58
N LEU A 60 11.84 14.66 -18.50
CA LEU A 60 12.04 14.20 -17.13
C LEU A 60 11.46 12.79 -16.91
N ILE A 61 10.23 12.56 -17.39
CA ILE A 61 9.57 11.27 -17.20
C ILE A 61 10.30 10.14 -17.94
N ARG A 62 10.78 10.41 -19.17
CA ARG A 62 11.60 9.46 -19.93
C ARG A 62 12.91 9.13 -19.23
N GLU A 63 13.60 10.17 -18.72
CA GLU A 63 14.85 10.00 -17.97
C GLU A 63 14.65 9.21 -16.67
N VAL A 64 13.55 9.47 -15.95
CA VAL A 64 13.18 8.68 -14.75
C VAL A 64 12.92 7.23 -15.11
N ALA A 65 12.15 6.95 -16.17
CA ALA A 65 11.90 5.59 -16.62
C ALA A 65 13.20 4.84 -16.98
N ASP A 66 14.11 5.51 -17.69
CA ASP A 66 15.42 4.97 -18.03
C ASP A 66 16.29 4.72 -16.79
N ALA A 67 16.26 5.64 -15.81
CA ALA A 67 16.97 5.50 -14.56
C ALA A 67 16.43 4.34 -13.72
N MET A 68 15.13 4.17 -13.58
CA MET A 68 14.52 3.06 -12.84
C MET A 68 14.96 1.69 -13.39
N VAL A 69 15.17 1.61 -14.70
CA VAL A 69 15.70 0.40 -15.34
C VAL A 69 17.21 0.24 -15.09
N SER A 70 17.99 1.30 -15.34
CA SER A 70 19.44 1.21 -15.34
C SER A 70 20.08 1.13 -13.93
N ASN A 71 19.37 1.67 -12.90
CA ASN A 71 19.90 1.70 -11.53
C ASN A 71 19.46 0.48 -10.67
N GLY A 72 18.66 -0.44 -11.22
CA GLY A 72 18.22 -1.67 -10.55
C GLY A 72 16.89 -1.57 -9.80
N MET A 73 16.19 -0.43 -9.83
CA MET A 73 14.88 -0.28 -9.17
C MET A 73 13.85 -1.24 -9.75
N ARG A 74 13.72 -1.33 -11.08
CA ARG A 74 12.79 -2.25 -11.73
C ARG A 74 13.02 -3.71 -11.28
N GLU A 75 14.29 -4.16 -11.26
CA GLU A 75 14.67 -5.50 -10.82
C GLU A 75 14.48 -5.72 -9.32
N ALA A 76 14.43 -4.65 -8.52
CA ALA A 76 14.09 -4.69 -7.09
C ALA A 76 12.57 -4.76 -6.84
N GLY A 77 11.74 -4.50 -7.88
CA GLY A 77 10.29 -4.59 -7.79
C GLY A 77 9.53 -3.27 -8.00
N TYR A 78 10.22 -2.15 -8.18
CA TYR A 78 9.58 -0.85 -8.47
C TYR A 78 9.04 -0.85 -9.90
N LYS A 79 7.73 -0.91 -10.04
CA LYS A 79 7.05 -1.07 -11.33
C LYS A 79 6.32 0.17 -11.80
N TYR A 80 5.78 0.97 -10.88
CA TYR A 80 4.92 2.08 -11.24
C TYR A 80 5.73 3.36 -11.40
N LEU A 81 5.51 4.10 -12.50
CA LEU A 81 5.97 5.46 -12.69
C LEU A 81 4.74 6.36 -12.76
N VAL A 82 4.56 7.20 -11.75
CA VAL A 82 3.38 8.04 -11.58
C VAL A 82 3.73 9.51 -11.78
N ILE A 83 3.04 10.16 -12.71
CA ILE A 83 3.05 11.63 -12.85
C ILE A 83 1.95 12.16 -11.94
N ASP A 84 2.34 12.95 -10.93
CA ASP A 84 1.42 13.60 -10.00
C ASP A 84 0.78 14.86 -10.63
N ASP A 85 0.27 15.80 -9.86
CA ASP A 85 -0.45 17.00 -10.31
C ASP A 85 0.37 17.84 -11.34
N CYS A 86 -0.30 18.76 -11.99
CA CYS A 86 0.27 19.73 -12.95
C CYS A 86 0.55 19.20 -14.37
N TRP A 87 0.20 17.99 -14.74
CA TRP A 87 0.36 17.52 -16.11
C TRP A 87 -0.75 18.03 -17.05
N GLN A 88 -1.96 18.29 -16.53
CA GLN A 88 -3.14 18.74 -17.25
C GLN A 88 -3.27 20.28 -17.25
N VAL A 89 -3.88 20.87 -18.29
CA VAL A 89 -4.03 22.33 -18.42
C VAL A 89 -5.46 22.78 -18.72
N ALA A 90 -6.27 21.98 -19.42
CA ALA A 90 -7.59 22.39 -19.89
C ALA A 90 -8.49 21.17 -20.09
N ARG A 91 -9.76 21.44 -20.48
CA ARG A 91 -10.62 20.47 -21.13
C ARG A 91 -10.90 20.91 -22.54
N ALA A 92 -10.93 19.98 -23.48
CA ALA A 92 -11.31 20.19 -24.87
C ALA A 92 -12.83 20.46 -24.99
N GLU A 93 -13.31 20.86 -26.17
CA GLU A 93 -14.74 21.12 -26.42
C GLU A 93 -15.64 19.91 -26.15
N ASP A 94 -15.13 18.69 -26.35
CA ASP A 94 -15.82 17.44 -26.03
C ASP A 94 -15.73 17.04 -24.54
N GLY A 95 -15.11 17.87 -23.71
CA GLY A 95 -14.94 17.67 -22.28
C GLY A 95 -13.72 16.82 -21.88
N ARG A 96 -12.98 16.23 -22.83
CA ARG A 96 -11.78 15.43 -22.54
C ARG A 96 -10.69 16.29 -21.89
N ILE A 97 -9.99 15.70 -20.94
CA ILE A 97 -8.85 16.34 -20.29
C ILE A 97 -7.69 16.48 -21.28
N VAL A 98 -7.00 17.61 -21.21
CA VAL A 98 -5.89 17.95 -22.11
C VAL A 98 -4.59 18.04 -21.29
N ALA A 99 -3.60 17.24 -21.68
CA ALA A 99 -2.24 17.38 -21.17
C ALA A 99 -1.60 18.68 -21.66
N ASP A 100 -0.67 19.23 -20.88
CA ASP A 100 0.08 20.43 -21.28
C ASP A 100 0.89 20.14 -22.56
N PRO A 101 0.56 20.77 -23.72
CA PRO A 101 1.20 20.44 -24.98
C PRO A 101 2.64 20.95 -25.09
N GLU A 102 3.04 21.93 -24.26
CA GLU A 102 4.42 22.42 -24.22
C GLU A 102 5.32 21.49 -23.44
N ARG A 103 4.80 20.96 -22.32
CA ARG A 103 5.55 20.07 -21.44
C ARG A 103 5.48 18.59 -21.84
N PHE A 104 4.38 18.18 -22.46
CA PHE A 104 4.13 16.80 -22.92
C PHE A 104 3.75 16.78 -24.43
N PRO A 105 4.66 17.20 -25.33
CA PRO A 105 4.36 17.41 -26.73
C PRO A 105 3.95 16.14 -27.49
N SER A 106 4.41 14.96 -27.06
CA SER A 106 4.01 13.68 -27.68
C SER A 106 2.66 13.17 -27.17
N GLY A 107 2.11 13.77 -26.11
CA GLY A 107 0.88 13.36 -25.44
C GLY A 107 1.04 12.16 -24.52
N MET A 108 0.06 11.96 -23.62
CA MET A 108 0.14 10.96 -22.55
C MET A 108 0.17 9.53 -23.08
N LYS A 109 -0.53 9.24 -24.18
CA LYS A 109 -0.49 7.89 -24.75
C LYS A 109 0.91 7.49 -25.22
N ALA A 110 1.60 8.35 -25.96
CA ALA A 110 2.95 8.06 -26.43
C ALA A 110 3.95 7.93 -25.27
N LEU A 111 3.74 8.69 -24.20
CA LEU A 111 4.55 8.61 -22.99
C LEU A 111 4.28 7.31 -22.22
N ALA A 112 3.02 6.91 -22.08
CA ALA A 112 2.65 5.62 -21.51
C ALA A 112 3.24 4.44 -22.31
N ASP A 113 3.16 4.49 -23.64
CA ASP A 113 3.76 3.45 -24.51
C ASP A 113 5.29 3.37 -24.30
N TYR A 114 5.96 4.52 -24.10
CA TYR A 114 7.40 4.55 -23.76
C TYR A 114 7.70 3.88 -22.43
N VAL A 115 6.93 4.23 -21.38
CA VAL A 115 7.08 3.66 -20.02
C VAL A 115 6.83 2.15 -20.06
N HIS A 116 5.78 1.70 -20.74
CA HIS A 116 5.49 0.28 -20.95
C HIS A 116 6.63 -0.43 -21.71
N GLY A 117 7.22 0.21 -22.70
CA GLY A 117 8.37 -0.31 -23.44
C GLY A 117 9.61 -0.54 -22.54
N LYS A 118 9.68 0.08 -21.36
CA LYS A 118 10.71 -0.15 -20.34
C LYS A 118 10.32 -1.28 -19.35
N GLY A 119 9.13 -1.88 -19.49
CA GLY A 119 8.59 -2.89 -18.57
C GLY A 119 8.10 -2.29 -17.25
N LEU A 120 7.72 -1.01 -17.27
CA LEU A 120 7.11 -0.28 -16.16
C LEU A 120 5.63 -0.05 -16.42
N ALA A 121 4.86 0.21 -15.37
CA ALA A 121 3.47 0.61 -15.41
C ALA A 121 3.36 2.14 -15.32
N PHE A 122 2.40 2.73 -16.06
CA PHE A 122 2.23 4.17 -16.15
C PHE A 122 1.07 4.65 -15.28
N GLY A 123 1.32 5.64 -14.42
CA GLY A 123 0.34 6.24 -13.54
C GLY A 123 0.15 7.73 -13.77
N LEU A 124 -1.07 8.20 -13.48
CA LEU A 124 -1.44 9.61 -13.51
C LEU A 124 -2.11 10.02 -12.20
N TYR A 125 -2.36 11.32 -12.09
CA TYR A 125 -3.06 11.97 -10.99
C TYR A 125 -4.30 12.70 -11.51
N THR A 126 -5.34 12.74 -10.71
CA THR A 126 -6.48 13.65 -10.84
C THR A 126 -7.05 13.99 -9.46
N ASP A 127 -8.19 14.67 -9.42
CA ASP A 127 -8.85 15.11 -8.20
C ASP A 127 -10.34 14.86 -8.28
N VAL A 128 -10.97 14.57 -7.14
CA VAL A 128 -12.44 14.47 -7.01
C VAL A 128 -13.11 15.80 -7.31
N GLY A 129 -12.50 16.91 -6.91
CA GLY A 129 -13.04 18.25 -7.07
C GLY A 129 -13.03 18.77 -8.50
N PRO A 130 -13.59 19.97 -8.73
CA PRO A 130 -13.55 20.62 -10.05
C PRO A 130 -12.15 21.11 -10.43
N LYS A 131 -11.25 21.22 -9.44
CA LYS A 131 -9.83 21.60 -9.60
C LYS A 131 -8.96 20.70 -8.74
N THR A 132 -7.74 20.46 -9.22
CA THR A 132 -6.68 19.79 -8.45
C THR A 132 -6.13 20.72 -7.36
N CYS A 133 -5.27 20.19 -6.49
CA CYS A 133 -4.62 20.97 -5.44
C CYS A 133 -3.75 22.10 -6.01
N ALA A 134 -3.13 21.92 -7.18
CA ALA A 134 -2.41 22.98 -7.91
C ALA A 134 -3.33 23.83 -8.82
N GLY A 135 -4.66 23.70 -8.71
CA GLY A 135 -5.62 24.52 -9.45
C GLY A 135 -5.84 24.10 -10.90
N ARG A 136 -5.35 22.94 -11.31
CA ARG A 136 -5.58 22.36 -12.65
C ARG A 136 -6.98 21.78 -12.76
N PRO A 137 -7.50 21.45 -13.96
CA PRO A 137 -8.82 20.80 -14.09
C PRO A 137 -8.87 19.45 -13.34
N GLY A 138 -9.81 19.33 -12.40
CA GLY A 138 -10.14 18.07 -11.73
C GLY A 138 -11.24 17.28 -12.47
N SER A 139 -11.66 16.16 -11.91
CA SER A 139 -12.58 15.22 -12.57
C SER A 139 -14.05 15.38 -12.17
N PHE A 140 -14.43 16.34 -11.34
CA PHE A 140 -15.80 16.52 -10.89
C PHE A 140 -16.78 16.65 -12.05
N GLY A 141 -17.72 15.69 -12.18
CA GLY A 141 -18.68 15.60 -13.28
C GLY A 141 -18.13 15.00 -14.59
N PHE A 142 -16.85 14.64 -14.63
CA PHE A 142 -16.16 14.04 -15.77
C PHE A 142 -15.54 12.67 -15.45
N GLU A 143 -15.83 12.09 -14.28
CA GLU A 143 -15.21 10.87 -13.78
C GLU A 143 -15.25 9.73 -14.83
N GLY A 144 -16.41 9.56 -15.48
CA GLY A 144 -16.59 8.54 -16.53
C GLY A 144 -15.75 8.81 -17.79
N LEU A 145 -15.72 10.05 -18.26
CA LEU A 145 -14.99 10.46 -19.47
C LEU A 145 -13.48 10.41 -19.22
N ASP A 146 -13.03 10.86 -18.05
CA ASP A 146 -11.62 10.86 -17.71
C ASP A 146 -11.09 9.42 -17.58
N MET A 147 -11.81 8.50 -16.93
CA MET A 147 -11.37 7.11 -16.81
C MET A 147 -11.33 6.41 -18.19
N VAL A 148 -12.26 6.70 -19.09
CA VAL A 148 -12.20 6.21 -20.50
C VAL A 148 -10.97 6.77 -21.18
N THR A 149 -10.70 8.07 -21.05
CA THR A 149 -9.53 8.72 -21.66
C THR A 149 -8.22 8.14 -21.13
N TYR A 150 -8.12 7.93 -19.82
CA TYR A 150 -6.92 7.34 -19.19
C TYR A 150 -6.73 5.87 -19.62
N ALA A 151 -7.81 5.11 -19.73
CA ALA A 151 -7.75 3.74 -20.26
C ALA A 151 -7.26 3.70 -21.72
N GLU A 152 -7.74 4.62 -22.58
CA GLU A 152 -7.29 4.77 -23.97
C GLU A 152 -5.80 5.16 -24.05
N TRP A 153 -5.29 5.94 -23.09
CA TRP A 153 -3.87 6.28 -23.00
C TRP A 153 -3.00 5.15 -22.43
N GLY A 154 -3.62 4.12 -21.86
CA GLY A 154 -2.88 3.01 -21.28
C GLY A 154 -2.46 3.22 -19.84
N VAL A 155 -3.18 4.05 -19.08
CA VAL A 155 -2.91 4.26 -17.64
C VAL A 155 -3.20 2.99 -16.85
N ASP A 156 -2.30 2.63 -15.91
CA ASP A 156 -2.37 1.46 -15.04
C ASP A 156 -2.65 1.82 -13.56
N TYR A 157 -2.46 3.08 -13.21
CA TYR A 157 -2.62 3.60 -11.85
C TYR A 157 -3.15 5.03 -11.90
N ILE A 158 -4.12 5.34 -11.07
CA ILE A 158 -4.64 6.70 -10.90
C ILE A 158 -4.69 7.08 -9.43
N LYS A 159 -3.96 8.15 -9.05
CA LYS A 159 -4.13 8.84 -7.77
C LYS A 159 -5.26 9.85 -7.92
N VAL A 160 -6.24 9.78 -7.04
CA VAL A 160 -7.38 10.68 -7.01
C VAL A 160 -7.37 11.43 -5.68
N ASP A 161 -7.12 12.74 -5.76
CA ASP A 161 -6.99 13.62 -4.60
C ASP A 161 -8.36 14.20 -4.17
N TRP A 162 -8.35 15.02 -3.12
CA TRP A 162 -9.56 15.52 -2.46
C TRP A 162 -9.65 17.05 -2.38
N CYS A 163 -8.86 17.80 -3.15
CA CYS A 163 -8.89 19.26 -3.13
C CYS A 163 -10.21 19.79 -3.68
N HIS A 164 -10.73 20.87 -3.08
CA HIS A 164 -11.99 21.50 -3.48
C HIS A 164 -13.22 20.56 -3.45
N ALA A 165 -13.21 19.55 -2.56
CA ALA A 165 -14.25 18.53 -2.44
C ALA A 165 -14.85 18.43 -1.01
N ASP A 166 -14.58 19.37 -0.13
CA ASP A 166 -14.94 19.33 1.31
C ASP A 166 -16.44 19.12 1.58
N ASP A 167 -17.31 19.58 0.68
CA ASP A 167 -18.78 19.44 0.80
C ASP A 167 -19.31 18.11 0.23
N LEU A 168 -18.45 17.23 -0.26
CA LEU A 168 -18.82 15.98 -0.91
C LEU A 168 -18.67 14.79 0.05
N ASP A 169 -19.40 13.70 -0.22
CA ASP A 169 -19.24 12.42 0.47
C ASP A 169 -18.13 11.62 -0.21
N PRO A 170 -17.00 11.33 0.47
CA PRO A 170 -15.85 10.66 -0.15
C PRO A 170 -16.20 9.25 -0.62
N ARG A 171 -16.95 8.48 0.13
CA ARG A 171 -17.38 7.13 -0.25
C ARG A 171 -18.17 7.14 -1.55
N VAL A 172 -19.09 8.10 -1.70
CA VAL A 172 -19.89 8.27 -2.92
C VAL A 172 -18.98 8.63 -4.10
N GLN A 173 -18.07 9.60 -3.92
CA GLN A 173 -17.24 10.07 -5.02
C GLN A 173 -16.23 8.99 -5.47
N TYR A 174 -15.47 8.39 -4.57
CA TYR A 174 -14.52 7.33 -4.96
C TYR A 174 -15.20 6.09 -5.52
N THR A 175 -16.45 5.79 -5.10
CA THR A 175 -17.25 4.74 -5.76
C THR A 175 -17.54 5.07 -7.22
N LYS A 176 -17.79 6.35 -7.58
CA LYS A 176 -17.94 6.73 -9.01
C LYS A 176 -16.68 6.45 -9.83
N PHE A 177 -15.49 6.77 -9.29
CA PHE A 177 -14.22 6.46 -9.96
C PHE A 177 -14.05 4.95 -10.14
N ARG A 178 -14.28 4.16 -9.10
CA ARG A 178 -14.22 2.70 -9.20
C ARG A 178 -15.14 2.16 -10.28
N GLU A 179 -16.41 2.60 -10.31
CA GLU A 179 -17.38 2.17 -11.31
C GLU A 179 -16.99 2.64 -12.72
N ALA A 180 -16.44 3.85 -12.85
CA ALA A 180 -15.93 4.37 -14.10
C ALA A 180 -14.75 3.52 -14.62
N ILE A 181 -13.77 3.22 -13.76
CA ILE A 181 -12.64 2.33 -14.08
C ILE A 181 -13.16 0.96 -14.54
N ARG A 182 -14.07 0.34 -13.80
CA ARG A 182 -14.63 -0.97 -14.13
C ARG A 182 -15.28 -1.00 -15.51
N LYS A 183 -15.97 0.08 -15.89
CA LYS A 183 -16.64 0.20 -17.22
C LYS A 183 -15.65 0.28 -18.38
N THR A 184 -14.41 0.71 -18.14
CA THR A 184 -13.38 0.75 -19.20
C THR A 184 -12.88 -0.64 -19.59
N GLY A 185 -13.03 -1.65 -18.73
CA GLY A 185 -12.46 -2.98 -18.89
C GLY A 185 -10.94 -3.06 -18.67
N ARG A 186 -10.25 -1.92 -18.45
CA ARG A 186 -8.82 -1.90 -18.14
C ARG A 186 -8.59 -2.05 -16.63
N PRO A 187 -7.65 -2.90 -16.19
CA PRO A 187 -7.27 -3.01 -14.80
C PRO A 187 -6.42 -1.81 -14.37
N ILE A 188 -7.05 -0.80 -13.78
CA ILE A 188 -6.40 0.41 -13.28
C ILE A 188 -6.46 0.39 -11.76
N VAL A 189 -5.30 0.54 -11.10
CA VAL A 189 -5.21 0.72 -9.65
C VAL A 189 -5.79 2.07 -9.28
N LEU A 190 -6.73 2.10 -8.33
CA LEU A 190 -7.26 3.34 -7.74
C LEU A 190 -6.60 3.61 -6.40
N SER A 191 -5.87 4.72 -6.32
CA SER A 191 -5.29 5.27 -5.10
C SER A 191 -6.14 6.43 -4.60
N ILE A 192 -6.70 6.25 -3.42
CA ILE A 192 -7.57 7.22 -2.74
C ILE A 192 -6.72 8.16 -1.90
N CYS A 193 -6.83 9.47 -2.12
CA CYS A 193 -6.02 10.47 -1.43
C CYS A 193 -6.89 11.55 -0.78
N GLU A 194 -7.63 11.19 0.28
CA GLU A 194 -8.42 12.14 1.08
C GLU A 194 -7.78 12.46 2.44
N TRP A 195 -6.49 12.13 2.56
CA TRP A 195 -5.61 12.46 3.70
C TRP A 195 -6.05 11.88 5.05
N GLY A 196 -6.83 10.80 5.08
CA GLY A 196 -7.33 10.17 6.30
C GLY A 196 -8.43 10.95 7.04
N ARG A 197 -8.98 12.00 6.43
CA ARG A 197 -9.95 12.91 7.09
C ARG A 197 -11.29 12.25 7.39
N ASN A 198 -11.67 11.26 6.61
CA ASN A 198 -12.98 10.60 6.70
C ASN A 198 -12.84 9.09 6.97
N ASP A 199 -11.78 8.69 7.68
CA ASP A 199 -11.53 7.29 8.09
C ASP A 199 -11.57 6.30 6.91
N PRO A 200 -10.75 6.48 5.84
CA PRO A 200 -10.82 5.68 4.62
C PRO A 200 -10.57 4.18 4.87
N TRP A 201 -9.85 3.81 5.92
CA TRP A 201 -9.66 2.42 6.35
C TRP A 201 -10.98 1.70 6.68
N GLU A 202 -12.06 2.42 6.99
CA GLU A 202 -13.36 1.82 7.29
C GLU A 202 -14.20 1.54 6.04
N TRP A 203 -14.06 2.34 4.98
CA TRP A 203 -14.95 2.27 3.81
C TRP A 203 -14.24 2.02 2.47
N ALA A 204 -12.94 2.31 2.34
CA ALA A 204 -12.22 2.18 1.09
C ALA A 204 -11.90 0.74 0.65
N PRO A 205 -11.82 -0.26 1.56
CA PRO A 205 -11.70 -1.66 1.14
C PRO A 205 -12.80 -2.05 0.13
N GLY A 206 -12.37 -2.58 -1.03
CA GLY A 206 -13.27 -2.92 -2.14
C GLY A 206 -13.66 -1.73 -3.03
N ILE A 207 -13.28 -0.49 -2.72
CA ILE A 207 -13.39 0.70 -3.59
C ILE A 207 -12.05 0.98 -4.25
N GLY A 208 -10.99 1.25 -3.48
CA GLY A 208 -9.63 1.45 -3.97
C GLY A 208 -8.66 0.36 -3.53
N GLN A 209 -7.48 0.32 -4.12
CA GLN A 209 -6.42 -0.61 -3.75
C GLN A 209 -5.48 -0.03 -2.69
N LEU A 210 -5.45 1.26 -2.53
CA LEU A 210 -4.73 1.94 -1.45
C LEU A 210 -5.42 3.26 -1.11
N TRP A 211 -5.21 3.72 0.13
CA TRP A 211 -5.76 4.97 0.62
C TRP A 211 -4.82 5.66 1.61
N ARG A 212 -4.65 6.96 1.41
CA ARG A 212 -3.86 7.81 2.30
C ARG A 212 -4.49 7.85 3.69
N VAL A 213 -3.66 7.61 4.69
CA VAL A 213 -4.10 7.58 6.11
C VAL A 213 -3.81 8.89 6.86
N THR A 214 -3.01 9.78 6.26
CA THR A 214 -2.60 11.06 6.87
C THR A 214 -2.49 12.16 5.83
N ALA A 215 -2.30 13.41 6.30
CA ALA A 215 -1.81 14.52 5.49
C ALA A 215 -0.43 14.21 4.88
N ASP A 216 0.04 15.08 3.97
CA ASP A 216 1.26 14.86 3.20
C ASP A 216 2.51 14.76 4.06
N ILE A 217 3.36 13.80 3.69
CA ILE A 217 4.67 13.57 4.29
C ILE A 217 5.62 14.75 4.01
N GLN A 218 6.53 14.98 4.94
CA GLN A 218 7.65 15.90 4.78
C GLN A 218 8.96 15.17 5.06
N ASP A 219 10.05 15.59 4.42
CA ASP A 219 11.38 15.03 4.60
C ASP A 219 11.99 15.45 5.96
N THR A 220 11.31 15.08 7.05
CA THR A 220 11.74 15.31 8.43
C THR A 220 11.39 14.11 9.32
N TRP A 221 12.24 13.87 10.34
CA TRP A 221 12.02 12.79 11.29
C TRP A 221 10.67 12.90 12.03
N GLU A 222 10.29 14.11 12.39
CA GLU A 222 9.03 14.38 13.09
C GLU A 222 7.81 13.98 12.24
N SER A 223 7.87 14.24 10.93
CA SER A 223 6.81 13.81 9.98
C SER A 223 6.71 12.29 9.92
N ILE A 224 7.85 11.60 9.81
CA ILE A 224 7.89 10.13 9.80
C ILE A 224 7.27 9.55 11.08
N VAL A 225 7.69 10.04 12.25
CA VAL A 225 7.19 9.55 13.56
C VAL A 225 5.68 9.77 13.69
N TRP A 226 5.19 10.94 13.28
CA TRP A 226 3.76 11.25 13.33
C TRP A 226 2.94 10.32 12.43
N ILE A 227 3.36 10.11 11.18
CA ILE A 227 2.68 9.24 10.20
C ILE A 227 2.69 7.79 10.66
N VAL A 228 3.84 7.29 11.11
CA VAL A 228 3.98 5.93 11.64
C VAL A 228 3.05 5.68 12.80
N ASN A 229 2.98 6.64 13.74
CA ASN A 229 2.07 6.53 14.88
C ASN A 229 0.61 6.48 14.42
N ALA A 230 0.19 7.35 13.50
CA ALA A 230 -1.16 7.35 12.97
C ALA A 230 -1.49 6.01 12.26
N ASN A 231 -0.64 5.56 11.32
CA ASN A 231 -0.89 4.35 10.55
C ASN A 231 -0.82 3.05 11.39
N SER A 232 -0.08 3.06 12.51
CA SER A 232 0.07 1.87 13.37
C SER A 232 -1.25 1.37 13.97
N HIS A 233 -2.27 2.21 14.02
CA HIS A 233 -3.59 1.89 14.56
C HIS A 233 -4.56 1.25 13.54
N HIS A 234 -4.21 1.24 12.25
CA HIS A 234 -5.08 0.78 11.17
C HIS A 234 -4.66 -0.57 10.55
N PHE A 235 -3.84 -1.35 11.27
CA PHE A 235 -3.24 -2.58 10.75
C PHE A 235 -4.26 -3.64 10.31
N GLU A 236 -5.47 -3.65 10.86
CA GLU A 236 -6.53 -4.60 10.49
C GLU A 236 -7.19 -4.29 9.15
N ALA A 237 -7.05 -3.06 8.64
CA ALA A 237 -7.66 -2.65 7.39
C ALA A 237 -6.82 -3.03 6.15
N ALA A 238 -5.52 -3.28 6.34
CA ALA A 238 -4.62 -3.65 5.25
C ALA A 238 -4.63 -5.15 4.97
N GLY A 239 -4.52 -5.51 3.70
CA GLY A 239 -4.44 -6.89 3.24
C GLY A 239 -4.26 -7.00 1.73
N PRO A 240 -4.12 -8.21 1.18
CA PRO A 240 -3.96 -8.41 -0.26
C PRO A 240 -5.06 -7.71 -1.07
N GLY A 241 -4.64 -6.84 -1.99
CA GLY A 241 -5.54 -6.05 -2.84
C GLY A 241 -6.01 -4.71 -2.24
N HIS A 242 -5.63 -4.38 -0.99
CA HIS A 242 -6.04 -3.13 -0.33
C HIS A 242 -5.07 -2.77 0.82
N TRP A 243 -4.48 -1.57 0.77
CA TRP A 243 -3.37 -1.17 1.62
C TRP A 243 -3.57 0.21 2.23
N ASN A 244 -3.18 0.35 3.51
CA ASN A 244 -2.97 1.64 4.13
C ASN A 244 -1.78 2.32 3.47
N ASP A 245 -1.93 3.56 3.07
CA ASP A 245 -0.89 4.35 2.40
C ASP A 245 -0.44 5.50 3.33
N PRO A 246 0.73 5.36 3.98
CA PRO A 246 1.32 6.41 4.82
C PRO A 246 2.05 7.47 4.02
N ASP A 247 1.80 7.58 2.72
CA ASP A 247 2.46 8.43 1.73
C ASP A 247 3.82 7.90 1.22
N MET A 248 4.44 8.66 0.37
CA MET A 248 5.65 8.31 -0.37
C MET A 248 6.89 8.18 0.53
N LEU A 249 7.96 7.66 -0.06
CA LEU A 249 9.27 7.59 0.58
C LEU A 249 10.05 8.88 0.32
N GLU A 250 10.54 9.51 1.38
CA GLU A 250 11.42 10.69 1.33
C GLU A 250 12.91 10.34 1.22
N VAL A 251 13.24 9.08 1.13
CA VAL A 251 14.62 8.55 1.13
C VAL A 251 15.48 9.22 0.06
N GLY A 252 16.49 9.97 0.49
CA GLY A 252 17.45 10.65 -0.39
C GLY A 252 17.08 12.08 -0.80
N ASN A 253 16.04 12.66 -0.22
CA ASN A 253 15.70 14.08 -0.42
C ASN A 253 16.59 15.05 0.38
N GLY A 254 17.24 14.57 1.46
CA GLY A 254 18.33 15.27 2.15
C GLY A 254 17.94 15.96 3.47
N GLY A 255 16.69 15.83 3.92
CA GLY A 255 16.19 16.41 5.18
C GLY A 255 16.43 15.52 6.40
N MET A 256 16.77 14.24 6.20
CA MET A 256 17.01 13.27 7.27
C MET A 256 18.40 12.64 7.18
N THR A 257 18.88 12.08 8.28
CA THR A 257 20.10 11.29 8.35
C THR A 257 19.92 9.91 7.69
N PHE A 258 21.04 9.22 7.43
CA PHE A 258 21.02 7.87 6.88
C PHE A 258 20.27 6.87 7.79
N ASP A 259 20.46 6.95 9.12
CA ASP A 259 19.75 6.07 10.05
C ASP A 259 18.24 6.37 10.09
N GLU A 260 17.82 7.62 9.98
CA GLU A 260 16.42 8.01 9.87
C GLU A 260 15.80 7.52 8.56
N TYR A 261 16.50 7.59 7.42
CA TYR A 261 16.03 7.01 6.16
C TYR A 261 15.91 5.47 6.23
N LYS A 262 16.84 4.79 6.91
CA LYS A 262 16.73 3.35 7.15
C LYS A 262 15.53 3.01 8.03
N ALA A 263 15.28 3.80 9.07
CA ALA A 263 14.13 3.65 9.94
C ALA A 263 12.82 3.88 9.17
N HIS A 264 12.75 4.96 8.38
CA HIS A 264 11.62 5.26 7.51
C HIS A 264 11.29 4.08 6.58
N PHE A 265 12.24 3.60 5.80
CA PHE A 265 12.05 2.49 4.87
C PHE A 265 11.67 1.18 5.58
N SER A 266 12.32 0.88 6.71
CA SER A 266 11.99 -0.31 7.52
C SER A 266 10.56 -0.29 8.04
N LEU A 267 10.08 0.88 8.48
CA LEU A 267 8.73 1.01 9.02
C LEU A 267 7.67 0.92 7.93
N TRP A 268 7.90 1.49 6.73
CA TRP A 268 7.03 1.26 5.58
C TRP A 268 6.95 -0.23 5.24
N ALA A 269 8.07 -0.94 5.21
CA ALA A 269 8.10 -2.39 4.98
C ALA A 269 7.37 -3.19 6.08
N MET A 270 7.55 -2.82 7.35
CA MET A 270 6.81 -3.42 8.45
C MET A 270 5.30 -3.18 8.33
N MET A 271 4.90 -1.99 7.92
CA MET A 271 3.49 -1.62 7.75
C MET A 271 2.85 -2.17 6.47
N ALA A 272 3.57 -2.91 5.63
CA ALA A 272 3.08 -3.35 4.31
C ALA A 272 2.54 -2.18 3.49
N ALA A 273 3.26 -1.07 3.50
CA ALA A 273 2.88 0.18 2.87
C ALA A 273 3.39 0.27 1.44
N PRO A 274 2.72 0.99 0.53
CA PRO A 274 3.26 1.24 -0.79
C PRO A 274 4.66 1.86 -0.74
N LEU A 275 5.65 1.26 -1.41
CA LEU A 275 7.01 1.78 -1.50
C LEU A 275 7.14 2.68 -2.74
N MET A 276 6.64 3.90 -2.64
CA MET A 276 6.66 4.90 -3.72
C MET A 276 7.78 5.91 -3.51
N ALA A 277 8.89 5.79 -4.26
CA ALA A 277 10.03 6.70 -4.16
C ALA A 277 9.64 8.13 -4.57
N GLY A 278 10.02 9.12 -3.76
CA GLY A 278 9.73 10.54 -3.99
C GLY A 278 10.98 11.40 -4.22
N ASN A 279 12.16 10.79 -4.42
CA ASN A 279 13.44 11.48 -4.65
C ASN A 279 13.81 11.53 -6.14
N ASP A 280 14.89 12.24 -6.50
CA ASP A 280 15.44 12.16 -7.86
C ASP A 280 16.20 10.86 -8.07
N VAL A 281 15.50 9.84 -8.58
CA VAL A 281 16.04 8.49 -8.82
C VAL A 281 17.11 8.44 -9.92
N ARG A 282 17.30 9.52 -10.68
CA ARG A 282 18.36 9.64 -11.71
C ARG A 282 19.75 9.86 -11.09
N GLN A 283 19.80 10.37 -9.84
CA GLN A 283 21.04 10.80 -9.19
C GLN A 283 21.13 10.33 -7.74
N MET A 284 20.80 9.06 -7.49
CA MET A 284 20.89 8.48 -6.15
C MET A 284 22.32 8.33 -5.65
N THR A 285 22.59 8.74 -4.41
CA THR A 285 23.83 8.43 -3.69
C THR A 285 23.96 6.92 -3.43
N ALA A 286 25.14 6.47 -3.02
CA ALA A 286 25.34 5.07 -2.60
C ALA A 286 24.42 4.71 -1.42
N GLU A 287 24.27 5.59 -0.44
CA GLU A 287 23.41 5.43 0.73
C GLU A 287 21.91 5.34 0.34
N THR A 288 21.45 6.26 -0.54
CA THR A 288 20.08 6.20 -1.05
C THR A 288 19.79 4.88 -1.75
N ARG A 289 20.72 4.40 -2.56
CA ARG A 289 20.60 3.10 -3.25
C ARG A 289 20.63 1.93 -2.28
N GLU A 290 21.47 1.96 -1.24
CA GLU A 290 21.51 0.94 -0.19
C GLU A 290 20.14 0.81 0.48
N VAL A 291 19.47 1.93 0.78
CA VAL A 291 18.15 1.90 1.40
C VAL A 291 17.08 1.41 0.42
N LEU A 292 16.90 2.08 -0.72
CA LEU A 292 15.80 1.80 -1.64
C LEU A 292 15.91 0.43 -2.35
N LEU A 293 17.11 -0.15 -2.43
CA LEU A 293 17.34 -1.42 -3.13
C LEU A 293 17.63 -2.60 -2.19
N ASN A 294 17.43 -2.43 -0.87
CA ASN A 294 17.60 -3.52 0.09
C ASN A 294 16.55 -4.61 -0.12
N ARG A 295 16.93 -5.68 -0.83
CA ARG A 295 16.00 -6.76 -1.20
C ARG A 295 15.47 -7.54 -0.01
N GLU A 296 16.20 -7.61 1.11
CA GLU A 296 15.75 -8.31 2.31
C GLU A 296 14.65 -7.54 3.03
N VAL A 297 14.76 -6.21 3.10
CA VAL A 297 13.70 -5.35 3.65
C VAL A 297 12.50 -5.28 2.70
N ILE A 298 12.73 -5.17 1.39
CA ILE A 298 11.67 -5.24 0.37
C ILE A 298 10.90 -6.57 0.48
N ALA A 299 11.58 -7.69 0.71
CA ALA A 299 10.93 -8.99 0.86
C ALA A 299 10.01 -9.06 2.09
N ILE A 300 10.27 -8.28 3.15
CA ILE A 300 9.35 -8.14 4.28
C ILE A 300 8.11 -7.36 3.88
N ASP A 301 8.27 -6.28 3.12
CA ASP A 301 7.15 -5.50 2.59
C ASP A 301 6.24 -6.36 1.69
N GLN A 302 6.86 -7.05 0.75
CA GLN A 302 6.22 -7.83 -0.31
C GLN A 302 5.82 -9.25 0.12
N ASP A 303 5.85 -9.56 1.43
CA ASP A 303 5.48 -10.89 1.90
C ASP A 303 4.02 -11.23 1.54
N PRO A 304 3.75 -12.40 0.91
CA PRO A 304 2.44 -12.73 0.37
C PRO A 304 1.36 -12.99 1.43
N LEU A 305 1.73 -13.09 2.72
CA LEU A 305 0.73 -13.12 3.79
C LEU A 305 -0.06 -11.80 3.86
N GLY A 306 0.55 -10.69 3.42
CA GLY A 306 -0.10 -9.38 3.28
C GLY A 306 -0.54 -8.76 4.61
N VAL A 307 0.08 -9.12 5.72
CA VAL A 307 -0.26 -8.60 7.05
C VAL A 307 0.56 -7.36 7.35
N GLN A 308 -0.10 -6.29 7.77
CA GLN A 308 0.59 -5.11 8.32
C GLN A 308 1.16 -5.46 9.70
N GLY A 309 2.42 -5.12 9.92
CA GLY A 309 3.08 -5.25 11.22
C GLY A 309 2.50 -4.29 12.26
N ARG A 310 2.73 -4.61 13.53
CA ARG A 310 2.21 -3.85 14.67
C ARG A 310 3.25 -3.66 15.77
N ILE A 311 3.06 -2.65 16.60
CA ILE A 311 3.83 -2.44 17.83
C ILE A 311 3.43 -3.52 18.83
N VAL A 312 4.39 -4.29 19.32
CA VAL A 312 4.20 -5.30 20.37
C VAL A 312 4.79 -4.88 21.72
N ILE A 313 5.72 -3.93 21.69
CA ILE A 313 6.30 -3.33 22.90
C ILE A 313 6.49 -1.84 22.64
N ASP A 314 5.95 -1.02 23.53
CA ASP A 314 6.30 0.39 23.67
C ASP A 314 6.91 0.61 25.06
N ARG A 315 8.13 1.13 25.09
CA ARG A 315 8.88 1.34 26.34
C ARG A 315 8.61 2.70 27.01
N GLY A 316 7.84 3.58 26.36
CA GLY A 316 7.51 4.91 26.89
C GLY A 316 8.69 5.90 26.99
N TYR A 317 9.94 5.43 26.75
CA TYR A 317 11.16 6.26 26.70
C TYR A 317 11.75 6.36 25.29
N GLY A 318 10.90 6.17 24.28
CA GLY A 318 11.26 6.26 22.86
C GLY A 318 11.66 4.94 22.20
N GLY A 319 11.66 3.82 22.92
CA GLY A 319 11.96 2.51 22.35
C GLY A 319 10.72 1.73 22.00
N GLN A 320 10.55 1.35 20.73
CA GLN A 320 9.46 0.49 20.26
C GLN A 320 9.97 -0.81 19.65
N VAL A 321 9.21 -1.88 19.78
CA VAL A 321 9.46 -3.13 19.05
C VAL A 321 8.21 -3.45 18.21
N TRP A 322 8.42 -3.58 16.91
CA TRP A 322 7.43 -3.95 15.93
C TRP A 322 7.59 -5.41 15.55
N MET A 323 6.49 -6.09 15.23
CA MET A 323 6.50 -7.44 14.69
C MET A 323 5.57 -7.56 13.49
N LYS A 324 5.97 -8.38 12.53
CA LYS A 324 5.18 -8.76 11.35
C LYS A 324 5.35 -10.26 11.11
N PRO A 325 4.26 -11.06 11.14
CA PRO A 325 4.32 -12.46 10.77
C PRO A 325 4.54 -12.57 9.25
N LEU A 326 5.26 -13.59 8.82
CA LEU A 326 5.57 -13.85 7.42
C LEU A 326 4.99 -15.18 6.96
N ALA A 327 4.73 -15.30 5.67
CA ALA A 327 4.08 -16.46 5.06
C ALA A 327 4.80 -17.79 5.29
N ASP A 328 6.13 -17.77 5.48
CA ASP A 328 6.94 -18.97 5.74
C ASP A 328 7.02 -19.36 7.22
N GLY A 329 6.22 -18.72 8.08
CA GLY A 329 6.18 -18.96 9.53
C GLY A 329 7.30 -18.25 10.32
N SER A 330 8.21 -17.54 9.67
CA SER A 330 9.16 -16.64 10.34
C SER A 330 8.49 -15.32 10.73
N VAL A 331 9.19 -14.52 11.54
CA VAL A 331 8.69 -13.22 12.01
C VAL A 331 9.74 -12.16 11.71
N ALA A 332 9.33 -11.05 11.09
CA ALA A 332 10.15 -9.85 11.02
C ALA A 332 9.95 -9.02 12.29
N VAL A 333 11.04 -8.51 12.84
CA VAL A 333 11.05 -7.67 14.03
C VAL A 333 11.87 -6.41 13.75
N ALA A 334 11.29 -5.24 14.01
CA ALA A 334 12.01 -3.97 13.96
C ALA A 334 12.09 -3.36 15.36
N PHE A 335 13.33 -3.12 15.82
CA PHE A 335 13.63 -2.40 17.04
C PHE A 335 13.84 -0.94 16.67
N LEU A 336 12.90 -0.09 17.01
CA LEU A 336 12.88 1.33 16.67
C LEU A 336 13.27 2.17 17.88
N ASN A 337 14.17 3.11 17.66
CA ASN A 337 14.57 4.10 18.64
C ASN A 337 14.13 5.51 18.22
N LEU A 338 13.14 6.04 18.89
CA LEU A 338 12.62 7.41 18.68
C LEU A 338 13.40 8.48 19.46
N SER A 339 14.36 8.07 20.31
CA SER A 339 15.10 8.99 21.18
C SER A 339 16.39 9.48 20.52
N SER A 340 16.93 10.59 21.03
CA SER A 340 18.19 11.19 20.57
C SER A 340 19.46 10.51 21.10
N LYS A 341 19.33 9.35 21.76
CA LYS A 341 20.47 8.57 22.30
C LYS A 341 20.34 7.12 21.87
N GLU A 342 21.47 6.43 21.78
CA GLU A 342 21.47 4.99 21.58
C GLU A 342 20.73 4.27 22.71
N LEU A 343 19.91 3.25 22.38
CA LEU A 343 19.13 2.47 23.33
C LEU A 343 19.38 0.96 23.14
N GLU A 344 19.50 0.24 24.27
CA GLU A 344 19.37 -1.22 24.25
C GLU A 344 17.88 -1.61 24.24
N LEU A 345 17.45 -2.27 23.20
CA LEU A 345 16.11 -2.85 23.09
C LEU A 345 16.18 -4.38 23.09
N TYR A 346 15.14 -5.01 23.58
CA TYR A 346 15.08 -6.47 23.70
C TYR A 346 13.70 -7.02 23.54
N ILE A 347 13.62 -8.31 23.20
CA ILE A 347 12.36 -9.05 23.02
C ILE A 347 12.50 -10.48 23.51
N ARG A 348 11.38 -11.05 23.99
CA ARG A 348 11.19 -12.49 24.18
C ARG A 348 10.43 -13.11 23.04
N TRP A 349 10.69 -14.36 22.73
CA TRP A 349 9.97 -15.08 21.67
C TRP A 349 8.46 -15.09 21.89
N SER A 350 8.01 -15.25 23.14
CA SER A 350 6.59 -15.20 23.50
C SER A 350 5.89 -13.88 23.13
N GLN A 351 6.62 -12.76 23.08
CA GLN A 351 6.07 -11.44 22.75
C GLN A 351 5.81 -11.27 21.23
N ILE A 352 6.44 -12.12 20.41
CA ILE A 352 6.28 -12.14 18.95
C ILE A 352 5.60 -13.43 18.45
N GLY A 353 4.97 -14.18 19.35
CA GLY A 353 4.21 -15.39 19.00
C GLY A 353 5.07 -16.61 18.66
N LEU A 354 6.37 -16.59 18.94
CA LEU A 354 7.24 -17.75 18.74
C LEU A 354 7.30 -18.62 20.01
N PRO A 355 7.45 -19.96 19.84
CA PRO A 355 7.60 -20.88 20.95
C PRO A 355 8.93 -20.65 21.70
N PRO A 356 9.02 -21.06 22.97
CA PRO A 356 10.29 -21.11 23.68
C PRO A 356 11.29 -22.04 22.98
N GLY A 357 12.56 -21.64 22.93
CA GLY A 357 13.60 -22.46 22.34
C GLY A 357 14.59 -21.70 21.48
N PRO A 358 15.39 -22.40 20.69
CA PRO A 358 16.33 -21.80 19.77
C PRO A 358 15.65 -21.24 18.53
N ALA A 359 16.12 -20.07 18.06
CA ALA A 359 15.71 -19.47 16.80
C ALA A 359 16.92 -18.86 16.07
N LYS A 360 16.93 -18.96 14.76
CA LYS A 360 17.90 -18.30 13.88
C LYS A 360 17.51 -16.84 13.72
N VAL A 361 18.47 -15.95 13.84
CA VAL A 361 18.27 -14.50 13.69
C VAL A 361 19.16 -13.99 12.56
N ARG A 362 18.56 -13.25 11.64
CA ARG A 362 19.26 -12.59 10.53
C ARG A 362 19.04 -11.09 10.57
N ASP A 363 20.11 -10.33 10.52
CA ASP A 363 20.09 -8.87 10.36
C ASP A 363 19.88 -8.52 8.88
N LEU A 364 18.78 -7.80 8.59
CA LEU A 364 18.35 -7.50 7.23
C LEU A 364 19.08 -6.29 6.61
N TRP A 365 19.67 -5.44 7.46
CA TRP A 365 20.49 -4.31 6.99
C TRP A 365 21.96 -4.68 6.82
N ALA A 366 22.50 -5.45 7.76
CA ALA A 366 23.87 -5.95 7.66
C ALA A 366 24.02 -7.18 6.74
N HIS A 367 22.89 -7.71 6.22
CA HIS A 367 22.85 -8.93 5.38
C HIS A 367 23.57 -10.12 6.02
N ARG A 368 23.49 -10.24 7.35
CA ARG A 368 24.30 -11.15 8.14
C ARG A 368 23.46 -12.00 9.10
N ASP A 369 23.81 -13.29 9.16
CA ASP A 369 23.26 -14.18 10.18
C ASP A 369 23.92 -13.87 11.53
N LEU A 370 23.10 -13.61 12.53
CA LEU A 370 23.52 -13.36 13.92
C LEU A 370 23.66 -14.66 14.74
N GLY A 371 23.38 -15.83 14.10
CA GLY A 371 23.44 -17.13 14.73
C GLY A 371 22.12 -17.57 15.35
N VAL A 372 22.23 -18.56 16.25
CA VAL A 372 21.09 -19.12 17.00
C VAL A 372 21.03 -18.48 18.38
N HIS A 373 19.89 -17.90 18.70
CA HIS A 373 19.58 -17.37 20.00
C HIS A 373 18.51 -18.23 20.65
N SER A 374 18.61 -18.47 21.97
CA SER A 374 17.65 -19.29 22.70
C SER A 374 16.89 -18.46 23.72
N ASP A 375 15.58 -18.57 23.74
CA ASP A 375 14.71 -18.02 24.77
C ASP A 375 13.80 -19.10 25.32
N TRP A 376 14.12 -19.62 26.49
CA TRP A 376 13.31 -20.62 27.20
C TRP A 376 12.32 -19.97 28.18
N GLY A 377 12.33 -18.63 28.26
CA GLY A 377 11.45 -17.88 29.16
C GLY A 377 11.82 -17.97 30.64
N ARG A 378 12.96 -18.56 30.98
CA ARG A 378 13.36 -18.88 32.37
C ARG A 378 14.21 -17.78 32.99
N HIS A 379 15.15 -17.20 32.22
CA HIS A 379 16.12 -16.23 32.72
C HIS A 379 16.08 -14.93 31.93
N PHE A 380 16.49 -13.84 32.57
CA PHE A 380 16.52 -12.49 31.95
C PHE A 380 17.49 -12.43 30.78
N ASP A 381 18.62 -13.15 30.85
CA ASP A 381 19.67 -13.14 29.84
C ASP A 381 19.35 -13.92 28.58
N GLU A 382 18.24 -14.67 28.55
CA GLU A 382 17.79 -15.44 27.40
C GLU A 382 17.06 -14.60 26.34
N ARG A 383 16.88 -13.29 26.57
CA ARG A 383 16.23 -12.38 25.61
C ARG A 383 17.16 -12.04 24.47
N PHE A 384 16.61 -11.96 23.28
CA PHE A 384 17.33 -11.28 22.19
C PHE A 384 17.39 -9.79 22.48
N LYS A 385 18.56 -9.20 22.38
CA LYS A 385 18.81 -7.78 22.64
C LYS A 385 19.74 -7.18 21.61
N THR A 386 19.57 -5.91 21.34
CA THR A 386 20.40 -5.16 20.39
C THR A 386 20.50 -3.69 20.78
N MET A 387 21.63 -3.07 20.42
CA MET A 387 21.80 -1.62 20.50
C MET A 387 21.21 -0.99 19.26
N VAL A 388 20.41 0.06 19.42
CA VAL A 388 19.74 0.78 18.34
C VAL A 388 20.20 2.24 18.36
N PRO A 389 20.80 2.76 17.28
CA PRO A 389 21.27 4.14 17.23
C PRO A 389 20.12 5.14 17.41
N SER A 390 20.47 6.39 17.76
CA SER A 390 19.50 7.50 17.83
C SER A 390 18.71 7.60 16.53
N HIS A 391 17.37 7.73 16.62
CA HIS A 391 16.43 7.79 15.48
C HIS A 391 16.60 6.65 14.46
N GLY A 392 17.16 5.54 14.89
CA GLY A 392 17.53 4.42 14.04
C GLY A 392 16.62 3.19 14.23
N VAL A 393 16.95 2.17 13.47
CA VAL A 393 16.28 0.87 13.49
C VAL A 393 17.29 -0.26 13.39
N VAL A 394 17.04 -1.34 14.12
CA VAL A 394 17.62 -2.67 13.83
C VAL A 394 16.47 -3.57 13.38
N MET A 395 16.57 -4.12 12.19
CA MET A 395 15.53 -4.98 11.62
C MET A 395 16.07 -6.39 11.41
N VAL A 396 15.40 -7.36 12.02
CA VAL A 396 15.81 -8.76 11.96
C VAL A 396 14.66 -9.66 11.51
N ARG A 397 15.02 -10.79 10.90
CA ARG A 397 14.12 -11.91 10.66
C ARG A 397 14.46 -13.04 11.61
N ILE A 398 13.45 -13.56 12.30
CA ILE A 398 13.58 -14.61 13.31
C ILE A 398 12.82 -15.84 12.85
N ARG A 399 13.50 -17.00 12.85
CA ARG A 399 12.94 -18.28 12.41
C ARG A 399 13.28 -19.38 13.41
N THR A 400 12.27 -20.10 13.86
CA THR A 400 12.44 -21.35 14.61
C THR A 400 12.62 -22.52 13.65
N ASP A 401 13.50 -23.45 13.96
CA ASP A 401 13.51 -24.75 13.30
C ASP A 401 12.32 -25.56 13.86
N GLN A 402 11.22 -25.63 13.11
CA GLN A 402 10.09 -26.53 13.40
C GLN A 402 10.37 -27.91 12.83
#